data_8d9a87a5bc75ed023b200f208176a9cc
#
_entry.id   8d9a87a5bc75ed023b200f208176a9cc
#
_cell.length_a   1.000
_cell.length_b   1.000
_cell.length_c   1.000
_cell.angle_alpha   90.00
_cell.angle_beta   90.00
_cell.angle_gamma   90.00
#
_symmetry.space_group_name_H-M   'P 1'
#
loop_
_entity.id
_entity.type
_entity.pdbx_description
1 polymer ?
#
loop_
_entity_poly.entity_id
_entity_poly.type
_entity_poly.pdbx_seq_one_letter_code
_entity_poly.pdbx_strand_id
1 'polypeptide(L)'
;LRLRHYIIIFLFVLTGCSADSAEAIKPDQSITDSITLTPVDLAQGETAKLRPFLGTMSGAFKLRYEGEKPSASLDMDIWENGVKVDSAGSIGDLFFSPEGQVNNSNEIEVIISIDTVRTEEDKEVGIVKISTGSGLATFTLPWNSELKGRGLIQNTETLTFTPDHPVHTFAMHATSSNQVFAGGFSEESLSKIEWALVFTLRFDE
;
A
#
# COMPACT_ATOMS: atom_id res chain seq x y z
N LEU A 1 -10.94 -32.30 -94.33
CA LEU A 1 -11.27 -31.21 -93.47
C LEU A 1 -10.17 -30.96 -92.46
N ARG A 2 -9.47 -29.85 -92.50
CA ARG A 2 -8.18 -29.61 -91.82
C ARG A 2 -8.40 -28.99 -90.44
N LEU A 3 -8.04 -29.71 -89.37
CA LEU A 3 -8.07 -29.26 -88.03
C LEU A 3 -6.71 -28.60 -87.71
N ARG A 4 -6.70 -27.32 -87.50
CA ARG A 4 -5.50 -26.56 -87.06
C ARG A 4 -5.42 -26.56 -85.55
N HIS A 5 -4.31 -27.14 -85.07
CA HIS A 5 -3.97 -27.19 -83.70
C HIS A 5 -3.40 -25.78 -83.25
N TYR A 6 -4.03 -25.12 -82.28
CA TYR A 6 -3.42 -24.01 -81.57
C TYR A 6 -2.94 -24.52 -80.21
N ILE A 7 -1.66 -24.63 -80.09
CA ILE A 7 -1.01 -24.86 -78.80
C ILE A 7 -0.87 -23.51 -78.15
N ILE A 8 -1.63 -23.28 -77.12
CA ILE A 8 -1.48 -22.12 -76.25
C ILE A 8 -0.54 -22.54 -75.12
N ILE A 9 0.71 -22.07 -75.20
CA ILE A 9 1.66 -22.19 -74.11
C ILE A 9 1.29 -21.16 -73.03
N PHE A 10 0.75 -21.65 -71.92
CA PHE A 10 0.46 -20.83 -70.77
C PHE A 10 1.72 -20.74 -69.91
N LEU A 11 2.41 -19.60 -70.00
CA LEU A 11 3.59 -19.29 -69.23
C LEU A 11 3.14 -18.87 -67.81
N PHE A 12 3.21 -19.81 -66.88
CA PHE A 12 3.02 -19.49 -65.46
C PHE A 12 4.24 -18.69 -64.95
N VAL A 13 4.11 -17.40 -64.83
CA VAL A 13 5.03 -16.57 -64.10
C VAL A 13 4.71 -16.74 -62.60
N LEU A 14 5.50 -17.58 -61.93
CA LEU A 14 5.50 -17.69 -60.47
C LEU A 14 6.18 -16.42 -59.91
N THR A 15 5.41 -15.41 -59.65
CA THR A 15 5.84 -14.33 -58.77
C THR A 15 5.82 -14.85 -57.33
N GLY A 16 6.99 -15.30 -56.87
CA GLY A 16 7.20 -15.61 -55.46
C GLY A 16 7.07 -14.31 -54.65
N CYS A 17 5.93 -14.10 -54.02
CA CYS A 17 5.85 -13.20 -52.88
C CYS A 17 6.64 -13.82 -51.72
N SER A 18 7.85 -13.32 -51.48
CA SER A 18 8.50 -13.48 -50.20
C SER A 18 7.56 -12.80 -49.17
N ALA A 19 6.81 -13.61 -48.46
CA ALA A 19 6.20 -13.14 -47.21
C ALA A 19 7.37 -12.86 -46.25
N ASP A 20 7.85 -11.61 -46.25
CA ASP A 20 8.53 -11.08 -45.08
C ASP A 20 7.59 -11.32 -43.93
N SER A 21 7.96 -12.29 -43.10
CA SER A 21 7.36 -12.44 -41.77
C SER A 21 7.67 -11.15 -41.03
N ALA A 22 6.79 -10.18 -41.16
CA ALA A 22 6.74 -9.11 -40.21
C ALA A 22 6.56 -9.79 -38.84
N GLU A 23 7.66 -9.99 -38.11
CA GLU A 23 7.58 -10.22 -36.68
C GLU A 23 6.66 -9.15 -36.17
N ALA A 24 5.46 -9.57 -35.80
CA ALA A 24 4.55 -8.76 -35.04
C ALA A 24 5.36 -8.36 -33.81
N ILE A 25 5.84 -7.11 -33.78
CA ILE A 25 6.36 -6.46 -32.59
C ILE A 25 5.20 -6.58 -31.61
N LYS A 26 5.25 -7.62 -30.76
CA LYS A 26 4.40 -7.66 -29.57
C LYS A 26 4.70 -6.32 -28.90
N PRO A 27 3.67 -5.48 -28.65
CA PRO A 27 3.90 -4.32 -27.82
C PRO A 27 4.51 -4.89 -26.54
N ASP A 28 5.72 -4.46 -26.25
CA ASP A 28 6.36 -4.68 -24.97
C ASP A 28 5.39 -4.05 -23.96
N GLN A 29 4.50 -4.88 -23.42
CA GLN A 29 3.71 -4.50 -22.26
C GLN A 29 4.72 -4.51 -21.13
N SER A 30 5.48 -3.42 -21.03
CA SER A 30 6.19 -3.11 -19.80
C SER A 30 5.11 -3.08 -18.73
N ILE A 31 4.99 -4.17 -17.97
CA ILE A 31 4.17 -4.21 -16.78
C ILE A 31 4.76 -3.11 -15.91
N THR A 32 4.08 -1.98 -15.85
CA THR A 32 4.49 -0.91 -14.96
C THR A 32 4.20 -1.39 -13.56
N ASP A 33 5.24 -1.49 -12.74
CA ASP A 33 5.09 -1.89 -11.36
C ASP A 33 4.10 -0.95 -10.67
N SER A 34 3.10 -1.52 -10.03
CA SER A 34 2.07 -0.75 -9.35
C SER A 34 1.69 -1.39 -8.01
N ILE A 35 1.31 -0.54 -7.09
CA ILE A 35 0.80 -0.90 -5.78
C ILE A 35 -0.64 -0.41 -5.67
N THR A 36 -1.53 -1.30 -5.25
CA THR A 36 -2.91 -0.95 -4.92
C THR A 36 -3.09 -1.05 -3.41
N LEU A 37 -3.49 0.06 -2.78
CA LEU A 37 -3.90 0.13 -1.39
C LEU A 37 -5.41 0.16 -1.33
N THR A 38 -6.02 -0.80 -0.64
CA THR A 38 -7.46 -0.89 -0.46
C THR A 38 -7.80 -0.79 1.03
N PRO A 39 -8.58 0.20 1.47
CA PRO A 39 -9.04 0.29 2.85
C PRO A 39 -9.88 -0.93 3.25
N VAL A 40 -9.73 -1.36 4.51
CA VAL A 40 -10.52 -2.47 5.08
C VAL A 40 -11.38 -1.94 6.21
N ASP A 41 -12.69 -2.21 6.14
CA ASP A 41 -13.61 -1.88 7.22
C ASP A 41 -13.51 -2.93 8.35
N LEU A 42 -12.92 -2.53 9.46
CA LEU A 42 -12.77 -3.39 10.66
C LEU A 42 -14.11 -3.71 11.35
N ALA A 43 -15.20 -3.04 10.98
CA ALA A 43 -16.52 -3.31 11.54
C ALA A 43 -17.30 -4.38 10.78
N GLN A 44 -16.83 -4.83 9.61
CA GLN A 44 -17.53 -5.74 8.72
C GLN A 44 -16.70 -6.98 8.36
N GLY A 45 -17.37 -8.00 7.86
CA GLY A 45 -16.76 -9.22 7.36
C GLY A 45 -15.99 -10.02 8.43
N GLU A 46 -14.92 -10.68 8.01
CA GLU A 46 -14.09 -11.50 8.89
C GLU A 46 -13.29 -10.69 9.91
N THR A 47 -12.94 -9.44 9.59
CA THR A 47 -12.19 -8.54 10.47
C THR A 47 -13.02 -8.07 11.67
N ALA A 48 -14.34 -8.10 11.60
CA ALA A 48 -15.22 -7.70 12.71
C ALA A 48 -14.97 -8.51 14.00
N LYS A 49 -14.52 -9.77 13.88
CA LYS A 49 -14.16 -10.63 15.02
C LYS A 49 -12.91 -10.13 15.79
N LEU A 50 -12.08 -9.31 15.15
CA LEU A 50 -10.86 -8.77 15.77
C LEU A 50 -11.15 -7.53 16.63
N ARG A 51 -12.28 -6.86 16.39
CA ARG A 51 -12.62 -5.59 17.02
C ARG A 51 -12.51 -5.58 18.56
N PRO A 52 -12.87 -6.64 19.31
CA PRO A 52 -12.70 -6.66 20.76
C PRO A 52 -11.24 -6.63 21.24
N PHE A 53 -10.29 -6.92 20.35
CA PHE A 53 -8.86 -7.01 20.65
C PHE A 53 -8.08 -5.79 20.15
N LEU A 54 -8.74 -4.90 19.41
CA LEU A 54 -8.14 -3.71 18.85
C LEU A 54 -8.30 -2.53 19.81
N GLY A 55 -7.31 -1.63 19.81
CA GLY A 55 -7.40 -0.36 20.51
C GLY A 55 -8.45 0.57 19.92
N THR A 56 -8.68 1.67 20.61
CA THR A 56 -9.69 2.66 20.21
C THR A 56 -9.36 3.37 18.88
N MET A 57 -8.08 3.46 18.56
CA MET A 57 -7.57 4.03 17.30
C MET A 57 -6.99 2.92 16.45
N SER A 58 -7.84 2.33 15.59
CA SER A 58 -7.45 1.20 14.74
C SER A 58 -7.93 1.37 13.32
N GLY A 59 -7.15 0.86 12.39
CA GLY A 59 -7.47 0.82 10.98
C GLY A 59 -6.78 -0.34 10.29
N ALA A 60 -7.22 -0.64 9.08
CA ALA A 60 -6.62 -1.69 8.27
C ALA A 60 -6.68 -1.35 6.78
N PHE A 61 -5.74 -1.88 6.05
CA PHE A 61 -5.71 -1.80 4.60
C PHE A 61 -5.04 -3.05 4.01
N LYS A 62 -5.35 -3.32 2.77
CA LYS A 62 -4.66 -4.32 1.96
C LYS A 62 -3.72 -3.64 1.00
N LEU A 63 -2.56 -4.24 0.79
CA LEU A 63 -1.61 -3.85 -0.24
C LEU A 63 -1.46 -4.99 -1.21
N ARG A 64 -1.60 -4.70 -2.49
CA ARG A 64 -1.36 -5.63 -3.59
C ARG A 64 -0.38 -5.02 -4.55
N TYR A 65 0.62 -5.78 -4.98
CA TYR A 65 1.52 -5.37 -6.04
C TYR A 65 1.21 -6.09 -7.36
N GLU A 66 1.48 -5.40 -8.47
CA GLU A 66 1.50 -5.94 -9.82
C GLU A 66 2.88 -5.67 -10.42
N GLY A 67 3.45 -6.64 -11.13
CA GLY A 67 4.82 -6.58 -11.62
C GLY A 67 5.81 -7.27 -10.69
N GLU A 68 7.00 -6.70 -10.53
CA GLU A 68 8.04 -7.24 -9.65
C GLU A 68 7.67 -7.00 -8.17
N LYS A 69 8.04 -7.97 -7.31
CA LYS A 69 7.83 -7.85 -5.86
C LYS A 69 8.69 -6.71 -5.31
N PRO A 70 8.09 -5.63 -4.78
CA PRO A 70 8.86 -4.51 -4.25
C PRO A 70 9.44 -4.83 -2.88
N SER A 71 10.60 -4.22 -2.56
CA SER A 71 11.04 -4.06 -1.18
C SER A 71 10.24 -2.93 -0.55
N ALA A 72 9.38 -3.23 0.40
CA ALA A 72 8.48 -2.27 1.01
C ALA A 72 8.59 -2.27 2.52
N SER A 73 8.65 -1.09 3.11
CA SER A 73 8.60 -0.87 4.55
C SER A 73 7.43 0.03 4.95
N LEU A 74 6.99 -0.12 6.21
CA LEU A 74 6.02 0.77 6.83
C LEU A 74 6.70 1.51 7.98
N ASP A 75 7.02 2.77 7.74
CA ASP A 75 7.61 3.66 8.72
C ASP A 75 6.55 4.30 9.59
N MET A 76 6.87 4.50 10.85
CA MET A 76 6.08 5.26 11.81
C MET A 76 6.82 6.54 12.14
N ASP A 77 6.28 7.67 11.71
CA ASP A 77 6.90 8.98 11.88
C ASP A 77 6.07 9.85 12.83
N ILE A 78 6.76 10.51 13.77
CA ILE A 78 6.14 11.50 14.67
C ILE A 78 6.19 12.87 13.99
N TRP A 79 5.04 13.49 13.90
CA TRP A 79 4.86 14.79 13.29
C TRP A 79 4.33 15.79 14.34
N GLU A 80 4.87 17.00 14.32
CA GLU A 80 4.41 18.12 15.13
C GLU A 80 4.22 19.37 14.25
N ASN A 81 3.06 19.97 14.32
CA ASN A 81 2.71 21.16 13.53
C ASN A 81 3.01 21.00 12.03
N GLY A 82 2.70 19.82 11.49
CA GLY A 82 2.87 19.49 10.08
C GLY A 82 4.30 19.16 9.62
N VAL A 83 5.22 18.98 10.56
CA VAL A 83 6.63 18.66 10.27
C VAL A 83 6.99 17.33 10.94
N LYS A 84 7.64 16.44 10.20
CA LYS A 84 8.24 15.24 10.77
C LYS A 84 9.37 15.64 11.72
N VAL A 85 9.26 15.25 12.99
CA VAL A 85 10.24 15.59 14.05
C VAL A 85 11.03 14.38 14.51
N ASP A 86 10.47 13.17 14.42
CA ASP A 86 11.12 11.95 14.91
C ASP A 86 10.60 10.71 14.16
N SER A 87 11.22 9.56 14.39
CA SER A 87 10.76 8.26 13.93
C SER A 87 10.47 7.36 15.13
N ALA A 88 9.29 6.77 15.12
CA ALA A 88 8.83 5.84 16.16
C ALA A 88 9.21 4.38 15.86
N GLY A 89 9.72 4.11 14.67
CA GLY A 89 10.13 2.79 14.22
C GLY A 89 9.71 2.46 12.79
N SER A 90 10.02 1.25 12.35
CA SER A 90 9.67 0.76 11.02
C SER A 90 9.44 -0.76 11.04
N ILE A 91 8.62 -1.23 10.12
CA ILE A 91 8.50 -2.64 9.77
C ILE A 91 8.98 -2.78 8.32
N GLY A 92 10.08 -3.49 8.14
CA GLY A 92 10.64 -3.79 6.81
C GLY A 92 10.01 -5.03 6.19
N ASP A 93 10.28 -5.21 4.90
CA ASP A 93 9.87 -6.35 4.08
C ASP A 93 8.40 -6.77 4.28
N LEU A 94 7.50 -5.83 4.05
CA LEU A 94 6.05 -6.04 4.24
C LEU A 94 5.51 -7.23 3.44
N PHE A 95 6.06 -7.51 2.26
CA PHE A 95 5.65 -8.62 1.41
C PHE A 95 6.43 -9.92 1.70
N PHE A 96 7.18 -9.95 2.82
CA PHE A 96 7.84 -11.17 3.23
C PHE A 96 6.82 -12.28 3.52
N SER A 97 7.10 -13.46 2.98
CA SER A 97 6.38 -14.69 3.30
C SER A 97 7.38 -15.72 3.78
N PRO A 98 7.19 -16.32 4.97
CA PRO A 98 8.08 -17.38 5.44
C PRO A 98 8.17 -18.51 4.42
N GLU A 99 9.37 -19.07 4.23
CA GLU A 99 9.59 -20.21 3.35
C GLU A 99 8.65 -21.36 3.71
N GLY A 100 7.95 -21.90 2.70
CA GLY A 100 7.01 -23.02 2.86
C GLY A 100 5.54 -22.62 2.99
N GLN A 101 5.19 -21.34 3.14
CA GLN A 101 3.83 -20.89 2.91
C GLN A 101 3.63 -20.66 1.40
N VAL A 102 2.87 -21.55 0.77
CA VAL A 102 2.53 -21.48 -0.66
C VAL A 102 1.46 -20.37 -0.91
N ASN A 103 1.58 -19.25 -0.26
CA ASN A 103 0.79 -18.08 -0.59
C ASN A 103 1.58 -17.27 -1.63
N ASN A 104 1.44 -17.65 -2.90
CA ASN A 104 1.78 -16.80 -4.03
C ASN A 104 0.85 -15.58 -4.11
N SER A 105 0.43 -15.08 -2.96
CA SER A 105 -0.41 -13.90 -2.85
C SER A 105 0.49 -12.68 -2.98
N ASN A 106 0.31 -11.93 -4.05
CA ASN A 106 0.88 -10.60 -4.21
C ASN A 106 0.13 -9.55 -3.35
N GLU A 107 -0.67 -10.01 -2.37
CA GLU A 107 -1.48 -9.19 -1.48
C GLU A 107 -1.16 -9.50 -0.02
N ILE A 108 -1.06 -8.46 0.79
CA ILE A 108 -0.96 -8.53 2.25
C ILE A 108 -2.05 -7.67 2.88
N GLU A 109 -2.45 -8.04 4.09
CA GLU A 109 -3.31 -7.20 4.94
C GLU A 109 -2.47 -6.64 6.09
N VAL A 110 -2.61 -5.35 6.34
CA VAL A 110 -1.97 -4.62 7.43
C VAL A 110 -3.06 -4.11 8.36
N ILE A 111 -2.97 -4.50 9.63
CA ILE A 111 -3.89 -4.03 10.68
C ILE A 111 -3.06 -3.22 11.68
N ILE A 112 -3.44 -1.98 11.91
CA ILE A 112 -2.81 -1.07 12.86
C ILE A 112 -3.78 -0.85 14.02
N SER A 113 -3.27 -0.98 15.24
CA SER A 113 -4.03 -0.72 16.45
C SER A 113 -3.19 0.13 17.41
N ILE A 114 -3.72 1.27 17.79
CA ILE A 114 -3.07 2.20 18.70
C ILE A 114 -3.94 2.37 19.93
N ASP A 115 -3.31 2.24 21.09
CA ASP A 115 -3.93 2.44 22.38
C ASP A 115 -3.02 3.23 23.31
N THR A 116 -3.55 3.76 24.39
CA THR A 116 -2.73 4.35 25.46
C THR A 116 -3.01 3.62 26.74
N VAL A 117 -1.94 3.33 27.46
CA VAL A 117 -2.00 2.66 28.76
C VAL A 117 -1.28 3.53 29.80
N ARG A 118 -1.77 3.46 31.02
CA ARG A 118 -1.11 4.10 32.14
C ARG A 118 -0.21 3.07 32.84
N THR A 119 1.04 3.46 33.05
CA THR A 119 2.02 2.61 33.75
C THR A 119 1.84 2.72 35.27
N GLU A 120 2.50 1.85 36.03
CA GLU A 120 2.53 1.89 37.50
C GLU A 120 3.10 3.19 38.05
N GLU A 121 3.96 3.88 37.29
CA GLU A 121 4.52 5.20 37.62
C GLU A 121 3.58 6.36 37.30
N ASP A 122 2.33 6.09 36.98
CA ASP A 122 1.30 7.06 36.55
C ASP A 122 1.65 7.84 35.26
N LYS A 123 2.53 7.28 34.44
CA LYS A 123 2.88 7.79 33.11
C LYS A 123 2.00 7.16 32.04
N GLU A 124 1.55 7.95 31.10
CA GLU A 124 0.87 7.41 29.90
C GLU A 124 1.90 7.04 28.84
N VAL A 125 1.67 5.90 28.19
CA VAL A 125 2.46 5.43 27.05
C VAL A 125 1.51 5.00 25.93
N GLY A 126 1.91 5.29 24.68
CA GLY A 126 1.24 4.78 23.50
C GLY A 126 1.73 3.37 23.20
N ILE A 127 0.82 2.46 22.93
CA ILE A 127 1.12 1.11 22.45
C ILE A 127 0.62 1.00 21.02
N VAL A 128 1.53 0.80 20.10
CA VAL A 128 1.23 0.57 18.68
C VAL A 128 1.46 -0.90 18.37
N LYS A 129 0.43 -1.55 17.84
CA LYS A 129 0.49 -2.94 17.36
C LYS A 129 0.23 -2.93 15.87
N ILE A 130 1.09 -3.61 15.13
CA ILE A 130 0.94 -3.76 13.68
C ILE A 130 0.99 -5.24 13.36
N SER A 131 -0.10 -5.74 12.79
CA SER A 131 -0.21 -7.12 12.31
C SER A 131 -0.11 -7.13 10.80
N THR A 132 0.71 -8.03 10.28
CA THR A 132 0.83 -8.34 8.86
C THR A 132 0.66 -9.84 8.65
N GLY A 133 0.68 -10.30 7.41
CA GLY A 133 0.65 -11.73 7.10
C GLY A 133 1.84 -12.52 7.70
N SER A 134 2.95 -11.84 8.02
CA SER A 134 4.16 -12.42 8.58
C SER A 134 4.22 -12.42 10.11
N GLY A 135 3.38 -11.63 10.80
CA GLY A 135 3.40 -11.59 12.26
C GLY A 135 2.81 -10.33 12.89
N LEU A 136 3.13 -10.15 14.17
CA LEU A 136 2.71 -9.02 14.99
C LEU A 136 3.94 -8.31 15.56
N ALA A 137 4.05 -7.02 15.30
CA ALA A 137 5.01 -6.13 15.95
C ALA A 137 4.30 -5.24 16.98
N THR A 138 5.02 -4.90 18.06
CA THR A 138 4.52 -3.98 19.09
C THR A 138 5.59 -2.94 19.40
N PHE A 139 5.19 -1.67 19.41
CA PHE A 139 6.03 -0.53 19.73
C PHE A 139 5.44 0.23 20.91
N THR A 140 6.30 0.77 21.74
CA THR A 140 5.90 1.63 22.87
C THR A 140 6.45 3.02 22.65
N LEU A 141 5.59 4.02 22.75
CA LEU A 141 5.91 5.43 22.54
C LEU A 141 5.65 6.24 23.82
N PRO A 142 6.50 7.23 24.13
CA PRO A 142 6.13 8.23 25.10
C PRO A 142 4.83 8.91 24.68
N TRP A 143 3.92 9.12 25.63
CA TRP A 143 2.66 9.82 25.36
C TRP A 143 2.63 11.14 26.13
N ASN A 144 2.24 12.21 25.44
CA ASN A 144 1.97 13.48 26.08
C ASN A 144 0.52 13.50 26.60
N SER A 145 0.32 13.50 27.92
CA SER A 145 -1.00 13.47 28.56
C SER A 145 -1.80 14.77 28.36
N GLU A 146 -1.20 15.83 27.84
CA GLU A 146 -1.91 17.05 27.44
C GLU A 146 -2.72 16.86 26.18
N LEU A 147 -2.36 15.89 25.32
CA LEU A 147 -3.06 15.55 24.08
C LEU A 147 -4.32 14.73 24.37
N LYS A 148 -5.46 15.40 24.53
CA LYS A 148 -6.74 14.80 24.98
C LYS A 148 -7.64 14.36 23.83
N GLY A 149 -7.75 15.21 22.79
CA GLY A 149 -8.51 14.89 21.58
C GLY A 149 -7.71 14.00 20.65
N ARG A 150 -8.34 12.97 20.07
CA ARG A 150 -7.69 12.03 19.13
C ARG A 150 -8.59 11.77 17.95
N GLY A 151 -8.01 11.61 16.77
CA GLY A 151 -8.71 11.27 15.55
C GLY A 151 -7.86 10.41 14.63
N LEU A 152 -8.53 9.77 13.68
CA LEU A 152 -7.87 8.97 12.65
C LEU A 152 -7.90 9.69 11.31
N ILE A 153 -6.81 9.54 10.57
CA ILE A 153 -6.71 9.88 9.15
C ILE A 153 -6.40 8.59 8.43
N GLN A 154 -7.23 8.23 7.48
CA GLN A 154 -7.05 7.04 6.66
C GLN A 154 -7.62 7.29 5.26
N ASN A 155 -7.11 6.56 4.29
CA ASN A 155 -7.70 6.56 2.97
C ASN A 155 -9.08 5.89 3.04
N THR A 156 -10.07 6.49 2.42
CA THR A 156 -11.45 5.95 2.35
C THR A 156 -11.73 5.29 1.02
N GLU A 157 -10.87 5.49 0.03
CA GLU A 157 -10.95 4.95 -1.32
C GLU A 157 -9.71 4.15 -1.66
N THR A 158 -9.85 3.25 -2.63
CA THR A 158 -8.71 2.51 -3.17
C THR A 158 -7.79 3.44 -3.93
N LEU A 159 -6.49 3.36 -3.65
CA LEU A 159 -5.43 4.10 -4.31
C LEU A 159 -4.55 3.14 -5.09
N THR A 160 -4.18 3.52 -6.32
CA THR A 160 -3.15 2.83 -7.10
C THR A 160 -2.03 3.83 -7.42
N PHE A 161 -0.79 3.43 -7.17
CA PHE A 161 0.39 4.27 -7.34
C PHE A 161 1.60 3.41 -7.74
N THR A 162 2.64 4.05 -8.23
CA THR A 162 3.94 3.44 -8.52
C THR A 162 4.83 3.44 -7.26
N PRO A 163 5.73 2.45 -7.07
CA PRO A 163 6.58 2.35 -5.89
C PRO A 163 7.80 3.30 -5.92
N ASP A 164 7.66 4.47 -6.50
CA ASP A 164 8.71 5.49 -6.69
C ASP A 164 8.67 6.61 -5.65
N HIS A 165 7.58 6.71 -4.89
CA HIS A 165 7.40 7.76 -3.89
C HIS A 165 6.81 7.22 -2.58
N PRO A 166 7.17 7.81 -1.42
CA PRO A 166 6.53 7.48 -0.15
C PRO A 166 5.03 7.82 -0.16
N VAL A 167 4.21 6.93 0.43
CA VAL A 167 2.76 7.12 0.50
C VAL A 167 2.28 7.01 1.95
N HIS A 168 1.64 8.06 2.46
CA HIS A 168 0.97 8.02 3.75
C HIS A 168 -0.30 7.18 3.67
N THR A 169 -0.43 6.21 4.57
CA THR A 169 -1.52 5.22 4.53
C THR A 169 -2.51 5.37 5.66
N PHE A 170 -2.00 5.70 6.84
CA PHE A 170 -2.76 5.78 8.07
C PHE A 170 -2.10 6.79 9.00
N ALA A 171 -2.87 7.51 9.80
CA ALA A 171 -2.35 8.31 10.89
C ALA A 171 -3.35 8.37 12.04
N MET A 172 -2.81 8.44 13.25
CA MET A 172 -3.52 8.94 14.41
C MET A 172 -3.00 10.33 14.71
N HIS A 173 -3.89 11.29 14.81
CA HIS A 173 -3.52 12.63 15.27
C HIS A 173 -4.12 12.93 16.63
N ALA A 174 -3.47 13.82 17.37
CA ALA A 174 -3.89 14.21 18.70
C ALA A 174 -3.72 15.71 18.90
N THR A 175 -4.52 16.28 19.81
CA THR A 175 -4.56 17.70 20.11
C THR A 175 -4.78 17.94 21.60
N SER A 176 -4.20 19.02 22.10
CA SER A 176 -4.46 19.53 23.46
C SER A 176 -5.83 20.19 23.59
N SER A 177 -6.44 20.58 22.47
CA SER A 177 -7.78 21.16 22.44
C SER A 177 -8.87 20.07 22.41
N ASN A 178 -10.14 20.49 22.62
CA ASN A 178 -11.29 19.60 22.48
C ASN A 178 -11.80 19.51 21.02
N GLN A 179 -11.08 20.07 20.05
CA GLN A 179 -11.45 20.06 18.64
C GLN A 179 -10.50 19.14 17.87
N VAL A 180 -11.04 18.06 17.36
CA VAL A 180 -10.32 17.13 16.50
C VAL A 180 -10.54 17.54 15.05
N PHE A 181 -9.46 17.68 14.30
CA PHE A 181 -9.49 18.04 12.88
C PHE A 181 -9.84 16.80 12.04
N ALA A 182 -10.77 16.95 11.11
CA ALA A 182 -11.04 15.94 10.10
C ALA A 182 -10.34 16.35 8.79
N GLY A 183 -9.28 15.65 8.42
CA GLY A 183 -8.46 15.97 7.24
C GLY A 183 -7.89 14.73 6.57
N GLY A 184 -7.09 14.96 5.53
CA GLY A 184 -6.37 13.94 4.78
C GLY A 184 -4.85 14.09 4.93
N PHE A 185 -4.11 13.45 4.03
CA PHE A 185 -2.65 13.46 4.00
C PHE A 185 -2.03 14.59 3.17
N SER A 186 -2.80 15.58 2.72
CA SER A 186 -2.22 16.74 2.04
C SER A 186 -1.36 17.58 3.02
N GLU A 187 -0.33 18.24 2.51
CA GLU A 187 0.54 19.11 3.31
C GLU A 187 -0.28 20.17 4.07
N GLU A 188 -1.29 20.75 3.42
CA GLU A 188 -2.20 21.72 4.06
C GLU A 188 -2.97 21.08 5.23
N SER A 189 -3.42 19.84 5.10
CA SER A 189 -4.12 19.14 6.18
C SER A 189 -3.18 18.81 7.33
N LEU A 190 -2.01 18.27 7.01
CA LEU A 190 -1.01 17.90 8.02
C LEU A 190 -0.47 19.11 8.79
N SER A 191 -0.31 20.27 8.12
CA SER A 191 0.14 21.52 8.79
C SER A 191 -0.79 22.05 9.86
N LYS A 192 -2.05 21.61 9.89
CA LYS A 192 -3.05 21.99 10.89
C LYS A 192 -3.07 21.07 12.11
N ILE A 193 -2.28 20.00 12.08
CA ILE A 193 -2.25 18.97 13.12
C ILE A 193 -1.18 19.32 14.15
N GLU A 194 -1.56 19.40 15.42
CA GLU A 194 -0.66 19.68 16.52
C GLU A 194 0.35 18.54 16.72
N TRP A 195 -0.13 17.29 16.73
CA TRP A 195 0.68 16.08 16.86
C TRP A 195 0.07 14.93 16.05
N ALA A 196 0.89 14.14 15.37
CA ALA A 196 0.45 12.92 14.71
C ALA A 196 1.51 11.83 14.73
N LEU A 197 1.03 10.59 14.74
CA LEU A 197 1.79 9.40 14.37
C LEU A 197 1.35 9.00 12.97
N VAL A 198 2.23 9.16 11.98
CA VAL A 198 1.95 8.97 10.56
C VAL A 198 2.63 7.70 10.08
N PHE A 199 1.87 6.82 9.44
CA PHE A 199 2.36 5.59 8.85
C PHE A 199 2.57 5.79 7.36
N THR A 200 3.79 5.58 6.93
CA THR A 200 4.25 5.88 5.57
C THR A 200 4.85 4.63 4.94
N LEU A 201 4.29 4.22 3.81
CA LEU A 201 4.92 3.21 2.96
C LEU A 201 6.14 3.81 2.28
N ARG A 202 7.25 3.09 2.32
CA ARG A 202 8.46 3.39 1.56
C ARG A 202 8.85 2.18 0.74
N PHE A 203 9.48 2.44 -0.38
CA PHE A 203 9.96 1.44 -1.30
C PHE A 203 11.45 1.68 -1.52
N ASP A 204 12.25 0.63 -1.38
CA ASP A 204 13.68 0.67 -1.65
C ASP A 204 13.91 0.30 -3.12
N GLU A 205 14.86 0.98 -3.76
CA GLU A 205 15.32 0.69 -5.13
C GLU A 205 16.07 -0.64 -5.24
#